data_87b1f6c6d2de7c1a3927f3a2327ebcc5
#
_entry.id   87b1f6c6d2de7c1a3927f3a2327ebcc5
#
_cell.length_a   1.000
_cell.length_b   1.000
_cell.length_c   1.000
_cell.angle_alpha   90.00
_cell.angle_beta   90.00
_cell.angle_gamma   90.00
#
_symmetry.space_group_name_H-M   'P 1'
#
loop_
_entity.id
_entity.type
_entity.pdbx_description
1 polymer ?
#
loop_
_entity_poly.entity_id
_entity_poly.type
_entity_poly.pdbx_seq_one_letter_code
_entity_poly.pdbx_strand_id
1 'polypeptide(L)'
;MTISQATQDVVRHLASRPGHDEVKADFRQLLIEEFGVELHALDFERRVPEVHGRLDALIGRTVFEAKSDLDREWPDIERRMPDYLADRQREEGEPFVGIGSDGQKWAVFELAAGGKLEVVKRTLLDPENPEVFLAWLDGAVALKSSLPPDPLTIRSELGGDSVAYRRVDAQLRLLWEKLKDDPVMALKRQLWADLLKLVYGREVESDRLWFQHTFLVIVAKCIAVAVMRLVEDEPKRLLSGDVFAAAGISGAVESDFFDWVAGDSGGEALVRRIMNHVRRFRLAEVETDVLKTLYESLIDREERHGLGEYYTPDWLAAKMIRRAVDRPLEQRVLDPGCGSGTFLFHAIRNFLTEAEEAAMPR
;
A
#
# COMPACT_ATOMS: atom_id res chain seq x y z
N MET A 1 -10.69 -15.51 0.47
CA MET A 1 -9.56 -15.27 -0.44
C MET A 1 -9.19 -16.58 -1.12
N THR A 2 -9.22 -16.70 -2.42
CA THR A 2 -8.70 -17.91 -3.05
C THR A 2 -7.23 -17.64 -3.35
N ILE A 3 -6.40 -17.85 -2.34
CA ILE A 3 -4.96 -17.99 -2.48
C ILE A 3 -4.72 -19.15 -3.43
N SER A 4 -3.71 -19.08 -4.28
CA SER A 4 -3.40 -20.19 -5.19
C SER A 4 -3.18 -21.48 -4.40
N GLN A 5 -3.50 -22.61 -4.97
CA GLN A 5 -3.23 -23.90 -4.31
C GLN A 5 -1.75 -24.04 -3.96
N ALA A 6 -0.86 -23.58 -4.84
CA ALA A 6 0.58 -23.58 -4.62
C ALA A 6 0.97 -22.77 -3.37
N THR A 7 0.41 -21.56 -3.20
CA THR A 7 0.66 -20.74 -2.01
C THR A 7 0.12 -21.39 -0.74
N GLN A 8 -1.07 -22.00 -0.80
CA GLN A 8 -1.62 -22.74 0.36
C GLN A 8 -0.73 -23.90 0.77
N ASP A 9 -0.19 -24.65 -0.19
CA ASP A 9 0.69 -25.78 0.07
C ASP A 9 2.01 -25.31 0.71
N VAL A 10 2.59 -24.19 0.21
CA VAL A 10 3.78 -23.57 0.82
C VAL A 10 3.50 -23.12 2.25
N VAL A 11 2.37 -22.47 2.51
CA VAL A 11 2.00 -21.99 3.84
C VAL A 11 1.80 -23.18 4.81
N ARG A 12 1.16 -24.28 4.38
CA ARG A 12 1.04 -25.49 5.19
C ARG A 12 2.39 -26.12 5.47
N HIS A 13 3.29 -26.15 4.47
CA HIS A 13 4.63 -26.71 4.66
C HIS A 13 5.43 -25.88 5.67
N LEU A 14 5.43 -24.53 5.57
CA LEU A 14 6.04 -23.65 6.55
C LEU A 14 5.47 -23.88 7.98
N ALA A 15 4.15 -24.02 8.11
CA ALA A 15 3.50 -24.26 9.40
C ALA A 15 3.92 -25.56 10.06
N SER A 16 4.38 -26.54 9.29
CA SER A 16 4.88 -27.82 9.79
C SER A 16 6.27 -27.73 10.43
N ARG A 17 6.91 -26.56 10.41
CA ARG A 17 8.29 -26.31 10.86
C ARG A 17 9.29 -27.18 10.10
N PRO A 18 9.43 -26.99 8.79
CA PRO A 18 10.38 -27.72 7.98
C PRO A 18 11.82 -27.36 8.36
N GLY A 19 12.77 -28.05 7.79
CA GLY A 19 14.18 -27.78 8.03
C GLY A 19 14.61 -26.38 7.55
N HIS A 20 15.70 -25.85 8.09
CA HIS A 20 16.25 -24.53 7.80
C HIS A 20 16.31 -24.19 6.29
N ASP A 21 16.80 -25.11 5.45
CA ASP A 21 16.89 -24.86 4.00
C ASP A 21 15.53 -24.90 3.30
N GLU A 22 14.59 -25.65 3.82
CA GLU A 22 13.23 -25.70 3.31
C GLU A 22 12.47 -24.43 3.67
N VAL A 23 12.64 -23.86 4.88
CA VAL A 23 12.10 -22.55 5.25
C VAL A 23 12.58 -21.46 4.28
N LYS A 24 13.87 -21.48 3.90
CA LYS A 24 14.40 -20.54 2.90
C LYS A 24 13.76 -20.71 1.53
N ALA A 25 13.61 -21.95 1.09
CA ALA A 25 13.03 -22.27 -0.22
C ALA A 25 11.54 -21.83 -0.28
N ASP A 26 10.77 -22.15 0.74
CA ASP A 26 9.37 -21.77 0.86
C ASP A 26 9.18 -20.26 0.94
N PHE A 27 9.99 -19.58 1.74
CA PHE A 27 9.96 -18.12 1.83
C PHE A 27 10.28 -17.48 0.48
N ARG A 28 11.29 -17.97 -0.24
CA ARG A 28 11.61 -17.54 -1.60
C ARG A 28 10.42 -17.73 -2.55
N GLN A 29 9.75 -18.88 -2.48
CA GLN A 29 8.59 -19.17 -3.32
C GLN A 29 7.45 -18.19 -3.02
N LEU A 30 7.14 -17.90 -1.75
CA LEU A 30 6.15 -16.89 -1.37
C LEU A 30 6.50 -15.51 -1.92
N LEU A 31 7.76 -15.09 -1.84
CA LEU A 31 8.20 -13.80 -2.36
C LEU A 31 7.96 -13.67 -3.86
N ILE A 32 8.22 -14.71 -4.62
CA ILE A 32 8.01 -14.72 -6.06
C ILE A 32 6.53 -14.79 -6.41
N GLU A 33 5.79 -15.74 -5.83
CA GLU A 33 4.41 -16.01 -6.21
C GLU A 33 3.42 -14.99 -5.64
N GLU A 34 3.61 -14.55 -4.40
CA GLU A 34 2.67 -13.65 -3.71
C GLU A 34 3.09 -12.19 -3.77
N PHE A 35 4.38 -11.89 -3.76
CA PHE A 35 4.87 -10.51 -3.74
C PHE A 35 5.47 -10.06 -5.07
N GLY A 36 5.55 -10.96 -6.08
CA GLY A 36 6.04 -10.63 -7.41
C GLY A 36 7.50 -10.17 -7.41
N VAL A 37 8.29 -10.64 -6.42
CA VAL A 37 9.71 -10.30 -6.35
C VAL A 37 10.43 -11.04 -7.47
N GLU A 38 11.17 -10.30 -8.29
CA GLU A 38 11.95 -10.90 -9.36
C GLU A 38 13.19 -11.62 -8.79
N LEU A 39 13.53 -12.75 -9.38
CA LEU A 39 14.66 -13.60 -8.92
C LEU A 39 15.97 -12.85 -8.74
N HIS A 40 16.26 -11.87 -9.59
CA HIS A 40 17.47 -11.06 -9.50
C HIS A 40 17.47 -10.03 -8.36
N ALA A 41 16.30 -9.75 -7.75
CA ALA A 41 16.17 -8.89 -6.58
C ALA A 41 16.37 -9.65 -5.27
N LEU A 42 16.57 -10.97 -5.32
CA LEU A 42 16.78 -11.86 -4.18
C LEU A 42 18.25 -12.27 -4.13
N ASP A 43 18.97 -11.79 -3.13
CA ASP A 43 20.37 -12.19 -2.88
C ASP A 43 20.39 -13.21 -1.72
N PHE A 44 20.49 -14.47 -2.07
CA PHE A 44 20.58 -15.57 -1.11
C PHE A 44 22.00 -15.92 -0.75
N GLU A 45 22.24 -16.27 0.52
CA GLU A 45 23.55 -16.67 1.05
C GLU A 45 24.68 -15.65 0.86
N ARG A 46 24.36 -14.37 0.88
CA ARG A 46 25.33 -13.29 0.76
C ARG A 46 26.33 -13.35 1.92
N ARG A 47 27.61 -13.34 1.59
CA ARG A 47 28.68 -13.21 2.60
C ARG A 47 28.73 -11.78 3.10
N VAL A 48 28.77 -11.63 4.43
CA VAL A 48 29.04 -10.36 5.11
C VAL A 48 30.43 -10.45 5.71
N PRO A 49 31.46 -9.88 5.05
CA PRO A 49 32.87 -10.07 5.42
C PRO A 49 33.18 -9.61 6.84
N GLU A 50 32.53 -8.53 7.30
CA GLU A 50 32.79 -7.89 8.60
C GLU A 50 32.23 -8.68 9.77
N VAL A 51 31.23 -9.54 9.54
CA VAL A 51 30.56 -10.35 10.57
C VAL A 51 30.99 -11.81 10.55
N HIS A 52 31.87 -12.20 9.63
CA HIS A 52 32.30 -13.60 9.42
C HIS A 52 31.12 -14.58 9.27
N GLY A 53 30.00 -14.10 8.66
CA GLY A 53 28.75 -14.84 8.51
C GLY A 53 28.19 -14.81 7.09
N ARG A 54 27.12 -15.57 6.88
CA ARG A 54 26.30 -15.51 5.67
C ARG A 54 24.88 -15.15 6.09
N LEU A 55 24.27 -14.23 5.37
CA LEU A 55 22.84 -13.98 5.42
C LEU A 55 22.11 -15.09 4.67
N ASP A 56 21.00 -15.56 5.20
CA ASP A 56 20.15 -16.52 4.50
C ASP A 56 19.51 -15.89 3.27
N ALA A 57 18.99 -14.68 3.40
CA ALA A 57 18.52 -13.88 2.27
C ALA A 57 18.58 -12.39 2.56
N LEU A 58 18.81 -11.60 1.49
CA LEU A 58 18.63 -10.15 1.47
C LEU A 58 17.59 -9.80 0.41
N ILE A 59 16.55 -9.08 0.79
CA ILE A 59 15.40 -8.78 -0.05
C ILE A 59 15.06 -7.30 0.12
N GLY A 60 15.44 -6.48 -0.85
CA GLY A 60 15.29 -5.04 -0.70
C GLY A 60 16.01 -4.55 0.57
N ARG A 61 15.26 -4.06 1.57
CA ARG A 61 15.80 -3.65 2.87
C ARG A 61 15.51 -4.64 4.00
N THR A 62 15.26 -5.89 3.66
CA THR A 62 14.97 -6.94 4.64
C THR A 62 16.07 -7.97 4.65
N VAL A 63 16.64 -8.19 5.82
CA VAL A 63 17.54 -9.31 6.13
C VAL A 63 16.70 -10.46 6.65
N PHE A 64 16.78 -11.63 6.03
CA PHE A 64 16.06 -12.81 6.47
C PHE A 64 17.04 -13.85 7.04
N GLU A 65 16.68 -14.41 8.19
CA GLU A 65 17.42 -15.45 8.88
C GLU A 65 16.48 -16.62 9.21
N ALA A 66 16.67 -17.77 8.58
CA ALA A 66 15.94 -18.98 8.87
C ALA A 66 16.55 -19.69 10.11
N LYS A 67 15.71 -20.40 10.84
CA LYS A 67 16.11 -21.23 11.98
C LYS A 67 15.34 -22.56 11.95
N SER A 68 15.89 -23.58 12.59
CA SER A 68 15.16 -24.83 12.77
C SER A 68 14.18 -24.76 13.93
N ASP A 69 14.49 -23.95 14.94
CA ASP A 69 13.62 -23.64 16.09
C ASP A 69 13.91 -22.21 16.55
N LEU A 70 12.98 -21.32 16.31
CA LEU A 70 13.16 -19.88 16.56
C LEU A 70 13.36 -19.56 18.05
N ASP A 71 12.66 -20.27 18.93
CA ASP A 71 12.78 -20.02 20.38
C ASP A 71 14.13 -20.53 20.92
N ARG A 72 14.53 -21.71 20.50
CA ARG A 72 15.80 -22.32 20.93
C ARG A 72 17.01 -21.56 20.40
N GLU A 73 16.92 -21.07 19.17
CA GLU A 73 17.99 -20.38 18.48
C GLU A 73 17.88 -18.84 18.59
N TRP A 74 16.97 -18.36 19.43
CA TRP A 74 16.80 -16.92 19.69
C TRP A 74 18.08 -16.19 20.09
N PRO A 75 18.94 -16.73 20.97
CA PRO A 75 20.20 -16.09 21.33
C PRO A 75 21.16 -15.91 20.13
N ASP A 76 21.06 -16.75 19.13
CA ASP A 76 21.88 -16.62 17.91
C ASP A 76 21.40 -15.44 17.05
N ILE A 77 20.08 -15.23 16.95
CA ILE A 77 19.49 -14.05 16.30
C ILE A 77 19.91 -12.78 17.03
N GLU A 78 19.73 -12.72 18.35
CA GLU A 78 20.13 -11.54 19.16
C GLU A 78 21.59 -11.19 18.99
N ARG A 79 22.45 -12.16 18.76
CA ARG A 79 23.88 -11.95 18.57
C ARG A 79 24.24 -11.49 17.16
N ARG A 80 23.60 -12.04 16.09
CA ARG A 80 24.00 -11.82 14.69
C ARG A 80 23.21 -10.74 13.98
N MET A 81 21.91 -10.68 14.23
CA MET A 81 21.02 -9.76 13.50
C MET A 81 21.42 -8.29 13.67
N PRO A 82 21.84 -7.79 14.86
CA PRO A 82 22.32 -6.42 14.99
C PRO A 82 23.45 -6.08 14.05
N ASP A 83 24.44 -6.99 13.93
CA ASP A 83 25.60 -6.77 13.08
C ASP A 83 25.23 -6.75 11.60
N TYR A 84 24.33 -7.65 11.18
CA TYR A 84 23.81 -7.67 9.81
C TYR A 84 23.05 -6.40 9.45
N LEU A 85 22.17 -5.94 10.32
CA LEU A 85 21.38 -4.72 10.11
C LEU A 85 22.28 -3.48 10.11
N ALA A 86 23.22 -3.38 11.05
CA ALA A 86 24.16 -2.26 11.14
C ALA A 86 25.07 -2.16 9.92
N ASP A 87 25.55 -3.32 9.40
CA ASP A 87 26.37 -3.38 8.22
C ASP A 87 25.62 -2.88 6.99
N ARG A 88 24.40 -3.38 6.77
CA ARG A 88 23.54 -2.95 5.64
C ARG A 88 23.18 -1.48 5.73
N GLN A 89 22.79 -0.98 6.91
CA GLN A 89 22.49 0.44 7.12
C GLN A 89 23.70 1.32 6.81
N ARG A 90 24.91 0.88 7.14
CA ARG A 90 26.14 1.62 6.85
C ARG A 90 26.46 1.67 5.36
N GLU A 91 26.27 0.55 4.64
CA GLU A 91 26.51 0.49 3.20
C GLU A 91 25.51 1.30 2.38
N GLU A 92 24.23 1.27 2.75
CA GLU A 92 23.17 1.86 1.93
C GLU A 92 22.64 3.19 2.45
N GLY A 93 23.04 3.58 3.68
CA GLY A 93 22.60 4.84 4.29
C GLY A 93 21.14 4.87 4.73
N GLU A 94 20.47 3.71 4.75
CA GLU A 94 19.03 3.58 4.98
C GLU A 94 18.73 2.50 6.03
N PRO A 95 17.62 2.61 6.81
CA PRO A 95 17.28 1.61 7.81
C PRO A 95 16.91 0.26 7.18
N PHE A 96 17.32 -0.82 7.83
CA PHE A 96 17.02 -2.20 7.46
C PHE A 96 16.18 -2.88 8.51
N VAL A 97 15.36 -3.85 8.08
CA VAL A 97 14.50 -4.69 8.91
C VAL A 97 15.05 -6.12 8.89
N GLY A 98 15.07 -6.75 10.05
CA GLY A 98 15.39 -8.18 10.19
C GLY A 98 14.12 -9.01 10.29
N ILE A 99 14.09 -10.17 9.65
CA ILE A 99 13.07 -11.19 9.85
C ILE A 99 13.74 -12.50 10.25
N GLY A 100 13.30 -13.07 11.36
CA GLY A 100 13.69 -14.41 11.80
C GLY A 100 12.49 -15.37 11.76
N SER A 101 12.69 -16.60 11.27
CA SER A 101 11.61 -17.58 11.21
C SER A 101 12.10 -19.03 11.30
N ASP A 102 11.25 -19.90 11.90
CA ASP A 102 11.36 -21.37 11.81
C ASP A 102 10.24 -21.97 10.93
N GLY A 103 9.62 -21.13 10.09
CA GLY A 103 8.46 -21.49 9.29
C GLY A 103 7.13 -21.25 10.00
N GLN A 104 6.98 -21.72 11.22
CA GLN A 104 5.76 -21.54 12.01
C GLN A 104 5.76 -20.20 12.77
N LYS A 105 6.88 -19.85 13.43
CA LYS A 105 7.06 -18.62 14.20
C LYS A 105 7.83 -17.62 13.40
N TRP A 106 7.40 -16.36 13.45
CA TRP A 106 7.99 -15.25 12.72
C TRP A 106 8.19 -14.07 13.64
N ALA A 107 9.32 -13.40 13.52
CA ALA A 107 9.62 -12.17 14.26
C ALA A 107 10.27 -11.13 13.35
N VAL A 108 9.89 -9.87 13.54
CA VAL A 108 10.46 -8.69 12.86
C VAL A 108 11.31 -7.93 13.86
N PHE A 109 12.47 -7.50 13.41
CA PHE A 109 13.49 -6.81 14.20
C PHE A 109 13.90 -5.51 13.55
N GLU A 110 14.18 -4.50 14.37
CA GLU A 110 14.81 -3.25 13.97
C GLU A 110 15.95 -2.90 14.93
N LEU A 111 16.87 -2.03 14.47
CA LEU A 111 17.87 -1.44 15.37
C LEU A 111 17.34 -0.14 15.97
N ALA A 112 17.20 -0.14 17.29
CA ALA A 112 16.95 1.09 18.03
C ALA A 112 18.16 2.03 18.03
N ALA A 113 17.93 3.28 18.46
CA ALA A 113 19.00 4.24 18.70
C ALA A 113 20.05 3.62 19.66
N GLY A 114 21.29 3.54 19.20
CA GLY A 114 22.39 2.91 19.96
C GLY A 114 22.71 1.45 19.56
N GLY A 115 22.08 0.94 18.48
CA GLY A 115 22.41 -0.36 17.89
C GLY A 115 21.84 -1.58 18.61
N LYS A 116 20.91 -1.37 19.55
CA LYS A 116 20.23 -2.47 20.25
C LYS A 116 19.14 -3.06 19.35
N LEU A 117 19.08 -4.38 19.26
CA LEU A 117 18.02 -5.09 18.55
C LEU A 117 16.70 -5.00 19.31
N GLU A 118 15.64 -4.55 18.65
CA GLU A 118 14.28 -4.52 19.19
C GLU A 118 13.36 -5.40 18.35
N VAL A 119 12.46 -6.11 19.04
CA VAL A 119 11.42 -6.92 18.39
C VAL A 119 10.23 -6.02 18.13
N VAL A 120 9.95 -5.74 16.85
CA VAL A 120 8.85 -4.87 16.43
C VAL A 120 7.53 -5.62 16.40
N LYS A 121 7.54 -6.82 15.84
CA LYS A 121 6.35 -7.66 15.69
C LYS A 121 6.71 -9.15 15.81
N ARG A 122 5.74 -9.93 16.27
CA ARG A 122 5.79 -11.41 16.21
C ARG A 122 4.46 -11.91 15.68
N THR A 123 4.51 -13.03 14.96
CA THR A 123 3.30 -13.76 14.56
C THR A 123 3.55 -15.27 14.57
N LEU A 124 2.46 -16.01 14.71
CA LEU A 124 2.40 -17.44 14.50
C LEU A 124 1.65 -17.69 13.20
N LEU A 125 2.24 -18.47 12.31
CA LEU A 125 1.59 -18.83 11.06
C LEU A 125 0.47 -19.81 11.34
N ASP A 126 -0.75 -19.43 10.97
CA ASP A 126 -1.94 -20.29 11.01
C ASP A 126 -2.25 -20.76 9.58
N PRO A 127 -2.08 -22.06 9.28
CA PRO A 127 -2.33 -22.59 7.94
C PRO A 127 -3.81 -22.57 7.53
N GLU A 128 -4.73 -22.43 8.49
CA GLU A 128 -6.17 -22.33 8.21
C GLU A 128 -6.58 -20.91 7.82
N ASN A 129 -5.75 -19.90 8.15
CA ASN A 129 -5.95 -18.49 7.82
C ASN A 129 -4.71 -17.87 7.13
N PRO A 130 -4.27 -18.41 5.98
CA PRO A 130 -3.04 -18.01 5.32
C PRO A 130 -3.03 -16.54 4.88
N GLU A 131 -4.20 -15.95 4.60
CA GLU A 131 -4.33 -14.54 4.24
C GLU A 131 -3.88 -13.59 5.34
N VAL A 132 -4.09 -13.95 6.60
CA VAL A 132 -3.66 -13.13 7.74
C VAL A 132 -2.14 -13.09 7.81
N PHE A 133 -1.51 -14.23 7.63
CA PHE A 133 -0.05 -14.34 7.59
C PHE A 133 0.55 -13.59 6.39
N LEU A 134 -0.02 -13.76 5.20
CA LEU A 134 0.47 -13.08 4.00
C LEU A 134 0.34 -11.56 4.09
N ALA A 135 -0.75 -11.06 4.68
CA ALA A 135 -0.91 -9.63 4.94
C ALA A 135 0.11 -9.11 5.97
N TRP A 136 0.42 -9.91 6.99
CA TRP A 136 1.46 -9.59 7.96
C TRP A 136 2.85 -9.57 7.31
N LEU A 137 3.16 -10.58 6.49
CA LEU A 137 4.44 -10.69 5.79
C LEU A 137 4.66 -9.55 4.81
N ASP A 138 3.63 -9.15 4.06
CA ASP A 138 3.67 -7.99 3.17
C ASP A 138 4.04 -6.69 3.91
N GLY A 139 3.50 -6.52 5.12
CA GLY A 139 3.88 -5.39 5.98
C GLY A 139 5.26 -5.50 6.62
N ALA A 140 5.80 -6.71 6.74
CA ALA A 140 7.10 -6.96 7.36
C ALA A 140 8.26 -6.89 6.36
N VAL A 141 8.02 -7.29 5.10
CA VAL A 141 9.04 -7.29 4.05
C VAL A 141 9.19 -5.90 3.44
N ALA A 142 10.25 -5.19 3.81
CA ALA A 142 10.56 -3.85 3.31
C ALA A 142 11.19 -3.92 1.89
N LEU A 143 10.40 -4.27 0.88
CA LEU A 143 10.88 -4.52 -0.49
C LEU A 143 11.43 -3.26 -1.18
N LYS A 144 10.84 -2.11 -0.95
CA LYS A 144 11.32 -0.77 -1.31
C LYS A 144 10.55 0.22 -0.43
N SER A 145 10.99 0.47 0.77
CA SER A 145 10.48 1.59 1.56
C SER A 145 11.02 2.88 0.96
N SER A 146 10.22 3.92 0.83
CA SER A 146 10.67 5.21 0.28
C SER A 146 10.54 5.35 -1.25
N LEU A 147 9.42 4.90 -1.80
CA LEU A 147 9.07 5.11 -3.21
C LEU A 147 8.77 6.60 -3.45
N PRO A 148 9.34 7.23 -4.50
CA PRO A 148 8.97 8.58 -4.87
C PRO A 148 7.53 8.60 -5.41
N PRO A 149 6.69 9.57 -5.02
CA PRO A 149 5.31 9.68 -5.48
C PRO A 149 5.19 10.39 -6.83
N ASP A 150 6.10 10.10 -7.77
CA ASP A 150 6.07 10.63 -9.14
C ASP A 150 5.12 9.81 -10.03
N PRO A 151 4.68 10.37 -11.19
CA PRO A 151 3.72 9.71 -12.07
C PRO A 151 4.17 8.36 -12.62
N LEU A 152 5.47 8.13 -12.81
CA LEU A 152 5.99 6.85 -13.33
C LEU A 152 5.92 5.79 -12.24
N THR A 153 6.39 6.09 -11.04
CA THR A 153 6.36 5.19 -9.89
C THR A 153 4.92 4.86 -9.48
N ILE A 154 4.02 5.86 -9.45
CA ILE A 154 2.59 5.61 -9.16
C ILE A 154 1.99 4.65 -10.19
N ARG A 155 2.26 4.82 -11.49
CA ARG A 155 1.74 3.93 -12.53
C ARG A 155 2.32 2.52 -12.44
N SER A 156 3.60 2.38 -12.18
CA SER A 156 4.26 1.07 -12.09
C SER A 156 3.86 0.28 -10.85
N GLU A 157 3.60 0.96 -9.73
CA GLU A 157 3.30 0.30 -8.45
C GLU A 157 1.81 0.14 -8.16
N LEU A 158 0.96 1.09 -8.61
CA LEU A 158 -0.48 1.12 -8.32
C LEU A 158 -1.37 1.15 -9.57
N GLY A 159 -0.81 1.42 -10.75
CA GLY A 159 -1.59 1.54 -11.99
C GLY A 159 -2.15 0.21 -12.50
N GLY A 160 -2.98 0.27 -13.53
CA GLY A 160 -3.72 -0.86 -14.09
C GLY A 160 -2.87 -2.04 -14.55
N ASP A 161 -1.63 -1.78 -14.98
CA ASP A 161 -0.68 -2.81 -15.41
C ASP A 161 0.23 -3.30 -14.28
N SER A 162 0.15 -2.71 -13.09
CA SER A 162 0.97 -3.12 -11.95
C SER A 162 0.61 -4.52 -11.46
N VAL A 163 1.60 -5.25 -10.94
CA VAL A 163 1.37 -6.56 -10.31
C VAL A 163 0.44 -6.41 -9.10
N ALA A 164 0.61 -5.34 -8.33
CA ALA A 164 -0.21 -5.07 -7.15
C ALA A 164 -1.70 -4.90 -7.53
N TYR A 165 -2.00 -4.05 -8.52
CA TYR A 165 -3.38 -3.85 -8.96
C TYR A 165 -4.02 -5.14 -9.51
N ARG A 166 -3.32 -5.87 -10.40
CA ARG A 166 -3.87 -7.12 -10.98
C ARG A 166 -4.22 -8.15 -9.92
N ARG A 167 -3.43 -8.23 -8.86
CA ARG A 167 -3.74 -9.11 -7.72
C ARG A 167 -4.94 -8.63 -6.93
N VAL A 168 -5.02 -7.32 -6.65
CA VAL A 168 -6.16 -6.72 -5.98
C VAL A 168 -7.44 -6.92 -6.79
N ASP A 169 -7.43 -6.66 -8.10
CA ASP A 169 -8.58 -6.86 -8.99
C ASP A 169 -9.07 -8.32 -8.96
N ALA A 170 -8.15 -9.28 -9.06
CA ALA A 170 -8.50 -10.70 -8.97
C ALA A 170 -9.14 -11.06 -7.62
N GLN A 171 -8.62 -10.52 -6.52
CA GLN A 171 -9.17 -10.76 -5.18
C GLN A 171 -10.52 -10.06 -4.98
N LEU A 172 -10.71 -8.83 -5.48
CA LEU A 172 -11.99 -8.13 -5.43
C LEU A 172 -13.08 -8.90 -6.18
N ARG A 173 -12.76 -9.49 -7.34
CA ARG A 173 -13.71 -10.34 -8.10
C ARG A 173 -14.14 -11.56 -7.31
N LEU A 174 -13.19 -12.27 -6.70
CA LEU A 174 -13.48 -13.45 -5.90
C LEU A 174 -14.29 -13.10 -4.64
N LEU A 175 -13.96 -12.00 -3.99
CA LEU A 175 -14.70 -11.51 -2.83
C LEU A 175 -16.12 -11.10 -3.22
N TRP A 176 -16.29 -10.46 -4.37
CA TRP A 176 -17.59 -10.07 -4.90
C TRP A 176 -18.47 -11.29 -5.20
N GLU A 177 -17.94 -12.32 -5.83
CA GLU A 177 -18.68 -13.56 -6.08
C GLU A 177 -19.23 -14.19 -4.78
N LYS A 178 -18.52 -14.01 -3.67
CA LYS A 178 -18.95 -14.48 -2.35
C LYS A 178 -20.02 -13.57 -1.70
N LEU A 179 -19.96 -12.27 -1.95
CA LEU A 179 -20.77 -11.26 -1.24
C LEU A 179 -21.92 -10.68 -2.06
N LYS A 180 -21.98 -10.87 -3.37
CA LYS A 180 -22.93 -10.23 -4.29
C LYS A 180 -24.40 -10.55 -3.98
N ASP A 181 -24.67 -11.70 -3.35
CA ASP A 181 -26.02 -12.14 -2.96
C ASP A 181 -26.45 -11.61 -1.58
N ASP A 182 -25.54 -10.95 -0.84
CA ASP A 182 -25.91 -10.23 0.39
C ASP A 182 -26.74 -8.99 0.04
N PRO A 183 -27.93 -8.81 0.64
CA PRO A 183 -28.83 -7.71 0.30
C PRO A 183 -28.22 -6.32 0.49
N VAL A 184 -27.32 -6.13 1.48
CA VAL A 184 -26.66 -4.85 1.74
C VAL A 184 -25.62 -4.56 0.66
N MET A 185 -24.85 -5.57 0.27
CA MET A 185 -23.82 -5.45 -0.78
C MET A 185 -24.44 -5.22 -2.15
N ALA A 186 -25.50 -5.97 -2.47
CA ALA A 186 -26.28 -5.79 -3.69
C ALA A 186 -26.88 -4.36 -3.77
N LEU A 187 -27.40 -3.84 -2.65
CA LEU A 187 -27.94 -2.47 -2.59
C LEU A 187 -26.82 -1.43 -2.84
N LYS A 188 -25.66 -1.56 -2.25
CA LYS A 188 -24.52 -0.65 -2.49
C LYS A 188 -24.12 -0.62 -3.98
N ARG A 189 -24.04 -1.78 -4.60
CA ARG A 189 -23.75 -1.91 -6.05
C ARG A 189 -24.83 -1.23 -6.90
N GLN A 190 -26.11 -1.43 -6.54
CA GLN A 190 -27.23 -0.83 -7.25
C GLN A 190 -27.22 0.71 -7.10
N LEU A 191 -27.06 1.23 -5.89
CA LEU A 191 -27.02 2.68 -5.65
C LEU A 191 -25.85 3.35 -6.40
N TRP A 192 -24.69 2.70 -6.47
CA TRP A 192 -23.58 3.19 -7.29
C TRP A 192 -23.94 3.20 -8.79
N ALA A 193 -24.57 2.16 -9.31
CA ALA A 193 -25.01 2.10 -10.69
C ALA A 193 -26.04 3.19 -11.03
N ASP A 194 -27.00 3.41 -10.13
CA ASP A 194 -28.01 4.46 -10.28
C ASP A 194 -27.39 5.86 -10.27
N LEU A 195 -26.37 6.08 -9.41
CA LEU A 195 -25.61 7.33 -9.39
C LEU A 195 -24.89 7.55 -10.74
N LEU A 196 -24.20 6.55 -11.26
CA LEU A 196 -23.54 6.65 -12.58
C LEU A 196 -24.56 6.95 -13.69
N LYS A 197 -25.69 6.26 -13.69
CA LYS A 197 -26.76 6.53 -14.65
C LYS A 197 -27.30 7.96 -14.57
N LEU A 198 -27.43 8.49 -13.35
CA LEU A 198 -27.83 9.88 -13.14
C LEU A 198 -26.79 10.87 -13.68
N VAL A 199 -25.51 10.63 -13.40
CA VAL A 199 -24.40 11.51 -13.78
C VAL A 199 -24.18 11.50 -15.30
N TYR A 200 -24.15 10.31 -15.91
CA TYR A 200 -23.80 10.15 -17.34
C TYR A 200 -25.02 10.09 -18.26
N GLY A 201 -26.25 10.09 -17.72
CA GLY A 201 -27.49 10.05 -18.50
C GLY A 201 -27.72 8.72 -19.24
N ARG A 202 -26.93 7.69 -18.97
CA ARG A 202 -27.00 6.35 -19.59
C ARG A 202 -26.45 5.30 -18.64
N GLU A 203 -26.73 4.04 -18.92
CA GLU A 203 -26.12 2.90 -18.22
C GLU A 203 -24.66 2.76 -18.66
N VAL A 204 -23.74 2.83 -17.70
CA VAL A 204 -22.29 2.74 -17.93
C VAL A 204 -21.60 1.79 -16.96
N GLU A 205 -22.38 1.25 -16.00
CA GLU A 205 -21.86 0.36 -14.97
C GLU A 205 -21.37 -0.96 -15.57
N SER A 206 -20.26 -1.43 -15.03
CA SER A 206 -19.69 -2.74 -15.29
C SER A 206 -19.01 -3.25 -14.02
N ASP A 207 -18.81 -4.55 -13.90
CA ASP A 207 -18.07 -5.11 -12.78
C ASP A 207 -16.60 -4.65 -12.79
N ARG A 208 -16.02 -4.49 -14.00
CA ARG A 208 -14.67 -3.93 -14.14
C ARG A 208 -14.59 -2.54 -13.51
N LEU A 209 -15.51 -1.64 -13.87
CA LEU A 209 -15.53 -0.27 -13.36
C LEU A 209 -15.82 -0.23 -11.85
N TRP A 210 -16.67 -1.14 -11.36
CA TRP A 210 -16.94 -1.32 -9.93
C TRP A 210 -15.67 -1.63 -9.13
N PHE A 211 -14.86 -2.59 -9.59
CA PHE A 211 -13.62 -2.97 -8.92
C PHE A 211 -12.54 -1.90 -9.06
N GLN A 212 -12.45 -1.22 -10.20
CA GLN A 212 -11.54 -0.09 -10.41
C GLN A 212 -11.85 1.06 -9.45
N HIS A 213 -13.13 1.43 -9.32
CA HIS A 213 -13.55 2.47 -8.37
C HIS A 213 -13.35 2.04 -6.91
N THR A 214 -13.64 0.77 -6.58
CA THR A 214 -13.37 0.23 -5.24
C THR A 214 -11.89 0.37 -4.90
N PHE A 215 -11.00 -0.06 -5.77
CA PHE A 215 -9.56 0.08 -5.57
C PHE A 215 -9.12 1.53 -5.42
N LEU A 216 -9.57 2.40 -6.32
CA LEU A 216 -9.22 3.83 -6.32
C LEU A 216 -9.62 4.50 -5.00
N VAL A 217 -10.83 4.25 -4.50
CA VAL A 217 -11.32 4.85 -3.26
C VAL A 217 -10.55 4.33 -2.05
N ILE A 218 -10.22 3.04 -2.00
CA ILE A 218 -9.39 2.48 -0.93
C ILE A 218 -8.01 3.14 -0.94
N VAL A 219 -7.35 3.22 -2.11
CA VAL A 219 -6.03 3.86 -2.23
C VAL A 219 -6.10 5.34 -1.86
N ALA A 220 -7.14 6.08 -2.28
CA ALA A 220 -7.30 7.49 -1.92
C ALA A 220 -7.43 7.67 -0.40
N LYS A 221 -8.21 6.84 0.29
CA LYS A 221 -8.33 6.85 1.77
C LYS A 221 -6.98 6.50 2.43
N CYS A 222 -6.23 5.52 1.89
CA CYS A 222 -4.90 5.18 2.40
C CYS A 222 -3.89 6.34 2.22
N ILE A 223 -3.90 7.01 1.07
CA ILE A 223 -3.06 8.18 0.81
C ILE A 223 -3.40 9.30 1.80
N ALA A 224 -4.68 9.57 2.02
CA ALA A 224 -5.11 10.61 2.96
C ALA A 224 -4.62 10.32 4.39
N VAL A 225 -4.76 9.09 4.88
CA VAL A 225 -4.23 8.67 6.20
C VAL A 225 -2.71 8.87 6.27
N ALA A 226 -1.98 8.46 5.22
CA ALA A 226 -0.53 8.55 5.20
C ALA A 226 -0.03 10.01 5.14
N VAL A 227 -0.63 10.85 4.29
CA VAL A 227 -0.28 12.28 4.18
C VAL A 227 -0.57 13.02 5.49
N MET A 228 -1.68 12.72 6.14
CA MET A 228 -2.07 13.31 7.42
C MET A 228 -1.33 12.71 8.62
N ARG A 229 -0.46 11.71 8.40
CA ARG A 229 0.28 10.98 9.43
C ARG A 229 -0.62 10.39 10.53
N LEU A 230 -1.82 9.96 10.15
CA LEU A 230 -2.71 9.28 11.05
C LEU A 230 -2.25 7.82 11.23
N VAL A 231 -2.37 7.32 12.46
CA VAL A 231 -2.06 5.91 12.75
C VAL A 231 -3.36 5.13 12.67
N GLU A 232 -3.47 4.29 11.68
CA GLU A 232 -4.64 3.41 11.50
C GLU A 232 -4.21 2.07 10.91
N ASP A 233 -4.57 0.98 11.56
CA ASP A 233 -4.32 -0.39 11.13
C ASP A 233 -5.60 -1.21 10.95
N GLU A 234 -6.76 -0.63 11.26
CA GLU A 234 -8.06 -1.28 11.14
C GLU A 234 -8.77 -0.91 9.83
N PRO A 235 -8.90 -1.84 8.87
CA PRO A 235 -9.54 -1.61 7.58
C PRO A 235 -10.95 -1.03 7.68
N LYS A 236 -11.75 -1.51 8.64
CA LYS A 236 -13.13 -1.01 8.83
C LYS A 236 -13.16 0.46 9.17
N ARG A 237 -12.31 0.91 10.11
CA ARG A 237 -12.24 2.31 10.52
C ARG A 237 -11.70 3.23 9.41
N LEU A 238 -10.78 2.71 8.58
CA LEU A 238 -10.35 3.41 7.37
C LEU A 238 -11.52 3.62 6.40
N LEU A 239 -12.25 2.53 6.11
CA LEU A 239 -13.30 2.56 5.09
C LEU A 239 -14.55 3.32 5.56
N SER A 240 -14.92 3.24 6.85
CA SER A 240 -16.02 4.02 7.42
C SER A 240 -15.73 5.52 7.55
N GLY A 241 -14.45 5.92 7.50
CA GLY A 241 -14.04 7.30 7.74
C GLY A 241 -13.82 7.65 9.21
N ASP A 242 -14.01 6.71 10.14
CA ASP A 242 -13.89 6.96 11.58
C ASP A 242 -12.51 7.49 11.99
N VAL A 243 -11.44 7.07 11.29
CA VAL A 243 -10.10 7.58 11.53
C VAL A 243 -10.00 9.08 11.26
N PHE A 244 -10.69 9.58 10.24
CA PHE A 244 -10.73 11.02 9.90
C PHE A 244 -11.59 11.80 10.88
N ALA A 245 -12.76 11.26 11.24
CA ALA A 245 -13.62 11.86 12.25
C ALA A 245 -12.90 11.98 13.60
N ALA A 246 -12.14 10.97 14.02
CA ALA A 246 -11.32 11.01 15.23
C ALA A 246 -10.19 12.05 15.15
N ALA A 247 -9.73 12.39 13.96
CA ALA A 247 -8.75 13.46 13.71
C ALA A 247 -9.40 14.85 13.56
N GLY A 248 -10.71 14.98 13.81
CA GLY A 248 -11.45 16.25 13.71
C GLY A 248 -11.90 16.61 12.30
N ILE A 249 -11.83 15.68 11.34
CA ILE A 249 -12.27 15.88 9.96
C ILE A 249 -13.61 15.18 9.78
N SER A 250 -14.70 15.94 9.85
CA SER A 250 -16.05 15.43 9.68
C SER A 250 -16.62 15.79 8.32
N GLY A 251 -17.40 14.89 7.71
CA GLY A 251 -18.11 15.13 6.45
C GLY A 251 -17.24 15.11 5.18
N ALA A 252 -15.93 14.83 5.29
CA ALA A 252 -15.03 14.77 4.14
C ALA A 252 -14.76 13.33 3.67
N VAL A 253 -14.69 12.40 4.61
CA VAL A 253 -14.51 10.97 4.34
C VAL A 253 -15.49 10.21 5.23
N GLU A 254 -16.39 9.49 4.62
CA GLU A 254 -17.45 8.73 5.30
C GLU A 254 -17.56 7.33 4.69
N SER A 255 -18.45 6.52 5.27
CA SER A 255 -18.89 5.25 4.69
C SER A 255 -19.51 5.48 3.31
N ASP A 256 -19.13 4.71 2.33
CA ASP A 256 -19.56 4.85 0.94
C ASP A 256 -19.97 3.51 0.33
N PHE A 257 -20.14 3.47 -0.99
CA PHE A 257 -20.50 2.23 -1.69
C PHE A 257 -19.39 1.19 -1.61
N PHE A 258 -18.12 1.61 -1.48
CA PHE A 258 -16.93 0.78 -1.68
C PHE A 258 -16.39 0.15 -0.39
N ASP A 259 -17.02 0.42 0.75
CA ASP A 259 -16.71 -0.24 2.02
C ASP A 259 -17.20 -1.70 2.09
N TRP A 260 -17.95 -2.15 1.05
CA TRP A 260 -18.40 -3.54 0.89
C TRP A 260 -17.28 -4.57 1.09
N VAL A 261 -16.04 -4.19 0.76
CA VAL A 261 -14.86 -5.03 0.90
C VAL A 261 -14.65 -5.46 2.35
N ALA A 262 -14.96 -4.63 3.33
CA ALA A 262 -14.82 -4.96 4.76
C ALA A 262 -15.95 -5.86 5.31
N GLY A 263 -16.87 -6.30 4.47
CA GLY A 263 -17.91 -7.28 4.85
C GLY A 263 -17.40 -8.69 5.11
N ASP A 264 -16.12 -8.97 4.79
CA ASP A 264 -15.49 -10.28 4.96
C ASP A 264 -14.03 -10.11 5.44
N SER A 265 -13.52 -11.06 6.21
CA SER A 265 -12.16 -11.03 6.75
C SER A 265 -11.08 -11.04 5.66
N GLY A 266 -11.31 -11.71 4.52
CA GLY A 266 -10.44 -11.69 3.36
C GLY A 266 -10.38 -10.30 2.72
N GLY A 267 -11.49 -9.56 2.73
CA GLY A 267 -11.54 -8.18 2.27
C GLY A 267 -10.80 -7.22 3.21
N GLU A 268 -10.91 -7.40 4.52
CA GLU A 268 -10.11 -6.64 5.49
C GLU A 268 -8.61 -6.88 5.29
N ALA A 269 -8.19 -8.13 5.06
CA ALA A 269 -6.80 -8.46 4.75
C ALA A 269 -6.33 -7.78 3.45
N LEU A 270 -7.18 -7.76 2.42
CA LEU A 270 -6.90 -7.06 1.17
C LEU A 270 -6.67 -5.56 1.37
N VAL A 271 -7.56 -4.89 2.11
CA VAL A 271 -7.42 -3.46 2.44
C VAL A 271 -6.13 -3.20 3.21
N ARG A 272 -5.78 -4.05 4.17
CA ARG A 272 -4.52 -3.94 4.92
C ARG A 272 -3.29 -4.04 4.03
N ARG A 273 -3.31 -4.91 3.02
CA ARG A 273 -2.23 -5.01 2.01
C ARG A 273 -2.09 -3.72 1.20
N ILE A 274 -3.21 -3.14 0.77
CA ILE A 274 -3.20 -1.86 0.06
C ILE A 274 -2.63 -0.74 0.97
N MET A 275 -3.05 -0.68 2.24
CA MET A 275 -2.51 0.27 3.22
C MET A 275 -0.98 0.14 3.34
N ASN A 276 -0.47 -1.08 3.52
CA ASN A 276 0.97 -1.34 3.62
C ASN A 276 1.71 -0.94 2.34
N HIS A 277 1.13 -1.22 1.17
CA HIS A 277 1.72 -0.83 -0.11
C HIS A 277 1.81 0.69 -0.27
N VAL A 278 0.74 1.42 0.06
CA VAL A 278 0.69 2.90 -0.01
C VAL A 278 1.67 3.54 0.98
N ARG A 279 1.86 2.96 2.17
CA ARG A 279 2.83 3.45 3.17
C ARG A 279 4.29 3.42 2.69
N ARG A 280 4.60 2.71 1.61
CA ARG A 280 5.94 2.66 1.01
C ARG A 280 6.31 3.94 0.28
N PHE A 281 5.34 4.77 -0.06
CA PHE A 281 5.55 6.02 -0.77
C PHE A 281 5.91 7.17 0.18
N ARG A 282 6.83 8.02 -0.24
CA ARG A 282 7.17 9.29 0.43
C ARG A 282 6.12 10.36 0.10
N LEU A 283 4.89 10.17 0.55
CA LEU A 283 3.76 11.03 0.17
C LEU A 283 3.90 12.50 0.61
N ALA A 284 4.83 12.82 1.53
CA ALA A 284 5.17 14.20 1.86
C ALA A 284 5.87 14.94 0.69
N GLU A 285 6.40 14.21 -0.30
CA GLU A 285 7.09 14.75 -1.48
C GLU A 285 6.19 14.81 -2.71
N VAL A 286 4.87 14.73 -2.55
CA VAL A 286 3.91 14.81 -3.66
C VAL A 286 3.98 16.19 -4.33
N GLU A 287 4.33 16.21 -5.60
CA GLU A 287 4.40 17.41 -6.42
C GLU A 287 3.34 17.46 -7.53
N THR A 288 2.63 16.39 -7.75
CA THR A 288 1.64 16.23 -8.82
C THR A 288 0.34 15.63 -8.28
N ASP A 289 -0.73 15.74 -9.07
CA ASP A 289 -2.01 15.10 -8.75
C ASP A 289 -1.91 13.57 -8.89
N VAL A 290 -1.59 12.90 -7.77
CA VAL A 290 -1.42 11.44 -7.68
C VAL A 290 -2.71 10.71 -8.00
N LEU A 291 -3.85 11.22 -7.53
CA LEU A 291 -5.16 10.58 -7.74
C LEU A 291 -5.55 10.62 -9.23
N LYS A 292 -5.30 11.74 -9.91
CA LYS A 292 -5.47 11.82 -11.37
C LYS A 292 -4.59 10.82 -12.10
N THR A 293 -3.29 10.76 -11.75
CA THR A 293 -2.35 9.83 -12.35
C THR A 293 -2.81 8.39 -12.19
N LEU A 294 -3.28 8.04 -11.00
CA LEU A 294 -3.80 6.71 -10.71
C LEU A 294 -5.07 6.41 -11.50
N TYR A 295 -6.04 7.33 -11.49
CA TYR A 295 -7.28 7.19 -12.22
C TYR A 295 -7.05 7.01 -13.73
N GLU A 296 -6.19 7.85 -14.34
CA GLU A 296 -5.82 7.75 -15.75
C GLU A 296 -5.10 6.46 -16.11
N SER A 297 -4.44 5.81 -15.16
CA SER A 297 -3.76 4.53 -15.36
C SER A 297 -4.67 3.32 -15.20
N LEU A 298 -5.76 3.45 -14.43
CA LEU A 298 -6.71 2.38 -14.15
C LEU A 298 -7.81 2.29 -15.20
N ILE A 299 -8.32 3.45 -15.64
CA ILE A 299 -9.45 3.53 -16.58
C ILE A 299 -8.94 3.98 -17.95
N ASP A 300 -9.23 3.17 -18.95
CA ASP A 300 -8.76 3.41 -20.30
C ASP A 300 -9.22 4.76 -20.85
N ARG A 301 -8.38 5.37 -21.70
CA ARG A 301 -8.67 6.69 -22.28
C ARG A 301 -9.98 6.71 -23.06
N GLU A 302 -10.27 5.64 -23.81
CA GLU A 302 -11.51 5.53 -24.59
C GLU A 302 -12.74 5.47 -23.67
N GLU A 303 -12.65 4.71 -22.58
CA GLU A 303 -13.70 4.61 -21.56
C GLU A 303 -13.95 5.97 -20.91
N ARG A 304 -12.89 6.69 -20.46
CA ARG A 304 -12.98 8.04 -19.89
C ARG A 304 -13.59 9.06 -20.88
N HIS A 305 -13.13 9.06 -22.12
CA HIS A 305 -13.70 9.93 -23.15
C HIS A 305 -15.17 9.59 -23.45
N GLY A 306 -15.52 8.30 -23.42
CA GLY A 306 -16.90 7.84 -23.52
C GLY A 306 -17.78 8.35 -22.36
N LEU A 307 -17.21 8.57 -21.19
CA LEU A 307 -17.86 9.16 -20.02
C LEU A 307 -17.85 10.70 -20.04
N GLY A 308 -17.16 11.32 -21.01
CA GLY A 308 -17.00 12.77 -21.08
C GLY A 308 -15.98 13.33 -20.08
N GLU A 309 -15.09 12.49 -19.59
CA GLU A 309 -14.08 12.86 -18.60
C GLU A 309 -12.79 13.33 -19.27
N TYR A 310 -12.48 14.60 -19.12
CA TYR A 310 -11.29 15.25 -19.65
C TYR A 310 -10.53 15.93 -18.54
N TYR A 311 -9.31 15.45 -18.28
CA TYR A 311 -8.43 16.04 -17.28
C TYR A 311 -7.58 17.16 -17.88
N THR A 312 -7.52 18.26 -17.14
CA THR A 312 -6.66 19.39 -17.51
C THR A 312 -5.19 19.02 -17.27
N PRO A 313 -4.29 19.23 -18.26
CA PRO A 313 -2.85 19.06 -18.03
C PRO A 313 -2.33 19.94 -16.89
N ASP A 314 -1.43 19.41 -16.06
CA ASP A 314 -0.90 20.11 -14.87
C ASP A 314 -0.29 21.48 -15.20
N TRP A 315 0.53 21.55 -16.28
CA TRP A 315 1.15 22.80 -16.70
C TRP A 315 0.12 23.89 -17.05
N LEU A 316 -1.04 23.48 -17.61
CA LEU A 316 -2.11 24.40 -17.95
C LEU A 316 -2.86 24.85 -16.70
N ALA A 317 -3.20 23.94 -15.80
CA ALA A 317 -3.82 24.26 -14.51
C ALA A 317 -2.95 25.21 -13.69
N ALA A 318 -1.65 24.93 -13.57
CA ALA A 318 -0.69 25.80 -12.92
C ALA A 318 -0.62 27.21 -13.53
N LYS A 319 -0.65 27.29 -14.87
CA LYS A 319 -0.64 28.59 -15.57
C LYS A 319 -1.94 29.36 -15.35
N MET A 320 -3.09 28.67 -15.35
CA MET A 320 -4.39 29.29 -15.12
C MET A 320 -4.51 29.81 -13.69
N ILE A 321 -4.12 29.01 -12.69
CA ILE A 321 -4.15 29.43 -11.28
C ILE A 321 -3.27 30.63 -11.05
N ARG A 322 -2.01 30.67 -11.53
CA ARG A 322 -1.14 31.85 -11.40
C ARG A 322 -1.71 33.13 -12.04
N ARG A 323 -2.60 32.99 -13.02
CA ARG A 323 -3.28 34.14 -13.64
C ARG A 323 -4.56 34.55 -12.93
N ALA A 324 -5.29 33.60 -12.37
CA ALA A 324 -6.58 33.85 -11.74
C ALA A 324 -6.46 34.22 -10.26
N VAL A 325 -5.40 33.68 -9.59
CA VAL A 325 -5.13 33.89 -8.16
C VAL A 325 -3.83 34.68 -8.03
N ASP A 326 -3.93 36.00 -8.14
CA ASP A 326 -2.80 36.95 -8.10
C ASP A 326 -2.43 37.41 -6.68
N ARG A 327 -3.33 37.16 -5.71
CA ARG A 327 -3.14 37.42 -4.27
C ARG A 327 -3.51 36.19 -3.46
N PRO A 328 -2.68 35.11 -3.46
CA PRO A 328 -3.03 33.82 -2.90
C PRO A 328 -3.37 33.86 -1.41
N LEU A 329 -2.76 34.75 -0.63
CA LEU A 329 -3.00 34.87 0.82
C LEU A 329 -4.34 35.57 1.16
N GLU A 330 -4.94 36.28 0.21
CA GLU A 330 -6.16 37.07 0.45
C GLU A 330 -7.39 36.47 -0.25
N GLN A 331 -7.20 35.75 -1.35
CA GLN A 331 -8.28 35.28 -2.20
C GLN A 331 -8.83 33.93 -1.73
N ARG A 332 -10.13 33.77 -1.82
CA ARG A 332 -10.82 32.47 -1.62
C ARG A 332 -11.03 31.83 -2.99
N VAL A 333 -10.63 30.59 -3.12
CA VAL A 333 -10.73 29.81 -4.37
C VAL A 333 -11.83 28.78 -4.24
N LEU A 334 -12.71 28.71 -5.23
CA LEU A 334 -13.71 27.67 -5.38
C LEU A 334 -13.57 27.04 -6.76
N ASP A 335 -13.41 25.74 -6.80
CA ASP A 335 -13.48 24.94 -8.03
C ASP A 335 -14.72 24.05 -8.00
N PRO A 336 -15.82 24.46 -8.67
CA PRO A 336 -17.09 23.69 -8.64
C PRO A 336 -17.06 22.43 -9.49
N GLY A 337 -16.01 22.24 -10.30
CA GLY A 337 -15.80 21.07 -11.17
C GLY A 337 -14.48 20.39 -10.88
N CYS A 338 -14.08 20.29 -9.61
CA CYS A 338 -12.71 20.00 -9.21
C CYS A 338 -12.14 18.65 -9.70
N GLY A 339 -12.97 17.65 -10.02
CA GLY A 339 -12.49 16.32 -10.38
C GLY A 339 -11.58 15.75 -9.29
N SER A 340 -10.34 15.37 -9.67
CA SER A 340 -9.31 14.93 -8.72
C SER A 340 -8.68 16.07 -7.91
N GLY A 341 -9.01 17.32 -8.22
CA GLY A 341 -8.50 18.49 -7.53
C GLY A 341 -7.27 19.16 -8.14
N THR A 342 -6.96 18.91 -9.40
CA THR A 342 -5.74 19.47 -10.06
C THR A 342 -5.61 20.99 -9.90
N PHE A 343 -6.70 21.76 -10.09
CA PHE A 343 -6.66 23.21 -9.89
C PHE A 343 -6.48 23.59 -8.42
N LEU A 344 -7.17 22.91 -7.51
CA LEU A 344 -7.04 23.13 -6.07
C LEU A 344 -5.62 22.81 -5.58
N PHE A 345 -5.01 21.75 -6.10
CA PHE A 345 -3.61 21.42 -5.82
C PHE A 345 -2.66 22.58 -6.16
N HIS A 346 -2.79 23.14 -7.36
CA HIS A 346 -1.97 24.28 -7.76
C HIS A 346 -2.29 25.58 -7.01
N ALA A 347 -3.56 25.78 -6.62
CA ALA A 347 -3.95 26.92 -5.78
C ALA A 347 -3.34 26.83 -4.38
N ILE A 348 -3.36 25.65 -3.76
CA ILE A 348 -2.73 25.40 -2.46
C ILE A 348 -1.22 25.60 -2.55
N ARG A 349 -0.55 25.04 -3.56
CA ARG A 349 0.90 25.27 -3.77
C ARG A 349 1.25 26.74 -3.90
N ASN A 350 0.48 27.49 -4.70
CA ASN A 350 0.67 28.93 -4.85
C ASN A 350 0.53 29.68 -3.52
N PHE A 351 -0.48 29.31 -2.72
CA PHE A 351 -0.67 29.85 -1.37
C PHE A 351 0.52 29.54 -0.44
N LEU A 352 0.98 28.29 -0.41
CA LEU A 352 2.09 27.88 0.45
C LEU A 352 3.40 28.58 0.09
N THR A 353 3.70 28.68 -1.21
CA THR A 353 4.89 29.38 -1.69
C THR A 353 4.88 30.87 -1.27
N GLU A 354 3.76 31.55 -1.46
CA GLU A 354 3.61 32.96 -1.06
C GLU A 354 3.68 33.14 0.46
N ALA A 355 3.12 32.18 1.22
CA ALA A 355 3.19 32.21 2.70
C ALA A 355 4.63 32.03 3.20
N GLU A 356 5.39 31.12 2.59
CA GLU A 356 6.81 30.92 2.90
C GLU A 356 7.65 32.16 2.58
N GLU A 357 7.45 32.76 1.41
CA GLU A 357 8.13 33.99 1.02
C GLU A 357 7.78 35.16 1.95
N ALA A 358 6.53 35.29 2.38
CA ALA A 358 6.09 36.31 3.31
C ALA A 358 6.63 36.12 4.75
N ALA A 359 6.92 34.87 5.14
CA ALA A 359 7.47 34.54 6.46
C ALA A 359 9.00 34.68 6.54
N MET A 360 9.72 34.81 5.41
CA MET A 360 11.16 35.04 5.43
C MET A 360 11.46 36.46 5.97
N PRO A 361 12.39 36.63 6.91
CA PRO A 361 12.82 37.95 7.34
C PRO A 361 13.46 38.69 6.15
N ARG A 362 12.96 39.89 5.86
CA ARG A 362 13.52 40.79 4.83
C ARG A 362 14.86 41.36 5.27
#